data_947b26fffa4690c8a4a19dbb52ef657f
#
_entry.id   947b26fffa4690c8a4a19dbb52ef657f
#
_cell.length_a   1.000
_cell.length_b   1.000
_cell.length_c   1.000
_cell.angle_alpha   90.00
_cell.angle_beta   90.00
_cell.angle_gamma   90.00
#
_symmetry.space_group_name_H-M   'P 1'
#
loop_
_entity.id
_entity.type
_entity.pdbx_description
1 polymer ?
#
loop_
_entity_poly.entity_id
_entity_poly.type
_entity_poly.pdbx_seq_one_letter_code
_entity_poly.pdbx_strand_id
1 'polypeptide(L)'
;TENQYNAQGLLTQVTLSDGTSNGEKNITKYFYNNASIQTKMYTGLNSTNDSDYMTTNYEYDAWGHLVRTTDSTGYNSGATTYDLNGNVLTSTDANGNVTTNTYDALNRVLTANTVCSDTSKNVSKSYVYDNMGRVRSKTANGVQTSYQYDIFGRVYQELSPKSFKGYFYEGISQYAKEQLVGINHQTMYSSTQYEYDAEMRIAQVKESGNLTATYTYDANGNKVSETLANGVVSTYSYN
;
A
#
# COMPACT_ATOMS: atom_id res chain seq x y z
N THR A 1 25.98 13.38 0.14
CA THR A 1 25.04 13.47 1.27
C THR A 1 25.84 13.62 2.55
N GLU A 2 25.48 14.61 3.35
CA GLU A 2 26.04 14.83 4.70
C GLU A 2 24.93 14.74 5.71
N ASN A 3 25.15 14.05 6.82
CA ASN A 3 24.20 13.89 7.91
C ASN A 3 24.76 14.53 9.19
N GLN A 4 23.90 15.24 9.92
CA GLN A 4 24.24 15.80 11.24
C GLN A 4 23.31 15.19 12.29
N TYR A 5 23.85 15.02 13.50
CA TYR A 5 23.15 14.41 14.62
C TYR A 5 23.31 15.28 15.88
N ASN A 6 22.30 15.23 16.76
CA ASN A 6 22.42 15.87 18.09
C ASN A 6 23.19 14.98 19.08
N ALA A 7 23.35 15.47 20.31
CA ALA A 7 24.06 14.74 21.37
C ALA A 7 23.38 13.41 21.78
N GLN A 8 22.10 13.24 21.48
CA GLN A 8 21.34 12.00 21.71
C GLN A 8 21.41 11.02 20.52
N GLY A 9 22.15 11.35 19.45
CA GLY A 9 22.26 10.54 18.25
C GLY A 9 21.09 10.65 17.27
N LEU A 10 20.18 11.61 17.48
CA LEU A 10 19.06 11.85 16.57
C LEU A 10 19.53 12.67 15.35
N LEU A 11 19.08 12.29 14.16
CA LEU A 11 19.39 12.99 12.91
C LEU A 11 18.74 14.38 12.89
N THR A 12 19.55 15.45 12.86
CA THR A 12 19.07 16.84 12.88
C THR A 12 19.09 17.50 11.51
N GLN A 13 19.97 17.03 10.62
CA GLN A 13 20.03 17.58 9.27
C GLN A 13 20.55 16.56 8.27
N VAL A 14 19.97 16.58 7.08
CA VAL A 14 20.48 15.93 5.87
C VAL A 14 20.77 17.01 4.85
N THR A 15 21.98 17.01 4.28
CA THR A 15 22.37 17.91 3.18
C THR A 15 22.65 17.09 1.95
N LEU A 16 21.93 17.35 0.87
CA LEU A 16 22.15 16.79 -0.47
C LEU A 16 22.81 17.86 -1.33
N SER A 17 23.99 17.57 -1.88
CA SER A 17 24.65 18.40 -2.89
C SER A 17 24.56 17.69 -4.24
N ASP A 18 24.26 18.42 -5.30
CA ASP A 18 24.20 17.92 -6.67
C ASP A 18 25.59 17.71 -7.29
N GLY A 19 26.67 18.09 -6.57
CA GLY A 19 28.05 17.97 -7.02
C GLY A 19 28.47 19.05 -8.04
N THR A 20 27.62 20.01 -8.35
CA THR A 20 27.96 21.13 -9.25
C THR A 20 28.73 22.23 -8.51
N SER A 21 29.56 22.99 -9.25
CA SER A 21 30.38 24.06 -8.69
C SER A 21 29.60 25.29 -8.18
N ASN A 22 28.31 25.39 -8.49
CA ASN A 22 27.44 26.46 -8.01
C ASN A 22 26.78 26.13 -6.66
N GLY A 23 26.97 24.93 -6.12
CA GLY A 23 26.74 24.62 -4.71
C GLY A 23 25.32 24.72 -4.21
N GLU A 24 24.31 24.54 -5.08
CA GLU A 24 22.93 24.39 -4.58
C GLU A 24 22.82 23.15 -3.70
N LYS A 25 22.42 23.34 -2.46
CA LYS A 25 22.27 22.29 -1.48
C LYS A 25 20.81 22.20 -1.08
N ASN A 26 20.20 21.03 -1.27
CA ASN A 26 18.91 20.73 -0.63
C ASN A 26 19.18 20.32 0.82
N ILE A 27 18.49 20.97 1.73
CA ILE A 27 18.62 20.70 3.16
C ILE A 27 17.28 20.25 3.71
N THR A 28 17.32 19.20 4.54
CA THR A 28 16.20 18.78 5.39
C THR A 28 16.66 18.86 6.83
N LYS A 29 15.97 19.66 7.66
CA LYS A 29 16.23 19.81 9.10
C LYS A 29 15.11 19.15 9.89
N TYR A 30 15.45 18.46 10.96
CA TYR A 30 14.52 17.75 11.85
C TYR A 30 14.58 18.35 13.26
N PHE A 31 13.44 18.58 13.86
CA PHE A 31 13.30 19.11 15.20
C PHE A 31 12.54 18.12 16.07
N TYR A 32 12.99 17.99 17.33
CA TYR A 32 12.49 16.99 18.26
C TYR A 32 12.04 17.66 19.57
N ASN A 33 11.05 17.05 20.25
CA ASN A 33 10.71 17.42 21.61
C ASN A 33 11.63 16.71 22.63
N ASN A 34 11.41 16.96 23.92
CA ASN A 34 12.21 16.33 24.99
C ASN A 34 12.08 14.80 25.07
N ALA A 35 11.03 14.22 24.47
CA ALA A 35 10.84 12.77 24.36
C ALA A 35 11.45 12.17 23.09
N SER A 36 12.29 12.92 22.35
CA SER A 36 12.92 12.51 21.09
C SER A 36 11.93 12.23 19.95
N ILE A 37 10.71 12.77 20.03
CA ILE A 37 9.68 12.68 18.99
C ILE A 37 9.85 13.87 18.04
N GLN A 38 9.89 13.59 16.73
CA GLN A 38 10.00 14.62 15.70
C GLN A 38 8.74 15.50 15.64
N THR A 39 8.86 16.78 15.92
CA THR A 39 7.74 17.73 15.94
C THR A 39 7.69 18.62 14.71
N LYS A 40 8.80 18.79 13.99
CA LYS A 40 8.88 19.68 12.84
C LYS A 40 9.95 19.19 11.86
N MET A 41 9.74 19.49 10.58
CA MET A 41 10.71 19.27 9.51
C MET A 41 10.74 20.51 8.59
N TYR A 42 11.94 20.94 8.22
CA TYR A 42 12.17 21.94 7.17
C TYR A 42 12.78 21.25 5.95
N THR A 43 12.30 21.59 4.76
CA THR A 43 12.86 21.07 3.50
C THR A 43 12.96 22.20 2.49
N GLY A 44 14.11 22.37 1.86
CA GLY A 44 14.34 23.41 0.85
C GLY A 44 15.80 23.60 0.50
N LEU A 45 16.08 24.64 -0.28
CA LEU A 45 17.44 25.06 -0.60
C LEU A 45 18.10 25.67 0.66
N ASN A 46 19.43 25.59 0.71
CA ASN A 46 20.20 26.14 1.84
C ASN A 46 20.00 27.64 1.95
N SER A 47 19.22 28.10 2.94
CA SER A 47 18.96 29.49 3.24
C SER A 47 19.22 29.78 4.72
N THR A 48 19.54 31.02 5.02
CA THR A 48 19.64 31.56 6.37
C THR A 48 18.28 31.95 6.96
N ASN A 49 17.25 32.06 6.11
CA ASN A 49 15.89 32.39 6.52
C ASN A 49 15.04 31.12 6.62
N ASP A 50 14.46 30.88 7.77
CA ASP A 50 13.57 29.72 7.97
C ASP A 50 12.29 29.79 7.13
N SER A 51 11.87 31.00 6.69
CA SER A 51 10.73 31.21 5.80
C SER A 51 10.92 30.65 4.38
N ASP A 52 12.18 30.41 3.97
CA ASP A 52 12.51 29.88 2.64
C ASP A 52 12.35 28.35 2.57
N TYR A 53 12.11 27.70 3.74
CA TYR A 53 11.88 26.27 3.81
C TYR A 53 10.40 25.92 3.82
N MET A 54 10.05 24.86 3.12
CA MET A 54 8.75 24.21 3.33
C MET A 54 8.76 23.56 4.73
N THR A 55 7.85 24.02 5.57
CA THR A 55 7.75 23.55 6.96
C THR A 55 6.66 22.50 7.08
N THR A 56 6.97 21.35 7.68
CA THR A 56 5.99 20.34 8.08
C THR A 56 6.00 20.24 9.60
N ASN A 57 4.83 20.36 10.23
CA ASN A 57 4.65 20.21 11.68
C ASN A 57 3.89 18.93 11.98
N TYR A 58 4.25 18.28 13.07
CA TYR A 58 3.66 17.03 13.55
C TYR A 58 3.11 17.25 14.97
N GLU A 59 1.86 16.89 15.18
CA GLU A 59 1.19 16.94 16.49
C GLU A 59 0.95 15.51 16.98
N TYR A 60 1.18 15.27 18.26
CA TYR A 60 1.06 13.96 18.88
C TYR A 60 0.15 14.00 20.10
N ASP A 61 -0.52 12.86 20.40
CA ASP A 61 -1.24 12.69 21.65
C ASP A 61 -0.27 12.44 22.84
N ALA A 62 -0.83 12.25 24.04
CA ALA A 62 -0.05 12.02 25.25
C ALA A 62 0.71 10.68 25.25
N TRP A 63 0.34 9.74 24.39
CA TRP A 63 1.00 8.43 24.21
C TRP A 63 2.02 8.41 23.08
N GLY A 64 2.14 9.53 22.32
CA GLY A 64 3.09 9.66 21.22
C GLY A 64 2.54 9.20 19.86
N HIS A 65 1.25 9.00 19.70
CA HIS A 65 0.65 8.72 18.39
C HIS A 65 0.49 10.02 17.61
N LEU A 66 0.78 9.99 16.31
CA LEU A 66 0.65 11.14 15.42
C LEU A 66 -0.84 11.50 15.19
N VAL A 67 -1.26 12.66 15.72
CA VAL A 67 -2.65 13.15 15.62
C VAL A 67 -2.87 13.96 14.35
N ARG A 68 -1.88 14.77 13.94
CA ARG A 68 -2.03 15.71 12.83
C ARG A 68 -0.70 16.06 12.19
N THR A 69 -0.72 16.30 10.89
CA THR A 69 0.38 16.89 10.13
C THR A 69 -0.12 18.14 9.42
N THR A 70 0.62 19.25 9.50
CA THR A 70 0.35 20.50 8.76
C THR A 70 1.61 20.97 8.09
N ASP A 71 1.49 21.69 6.97
CA ASP A 71 2.63 22.30 6.31
C ASP A 71 2.43 23.77 5.96
N SER A 72 3.50 24.42 5.48
CA SER A 72 3.51 25.84 5.12
C SER A 72 2.74 26.13 3.83
N THR A 73 2.29 25.13 3.07
CA THR A 73 1.44 25.31 1.89
C THR A 73 -0.05 25.37 2.23
N GLY A 74 -0.40 25.17 3.51
CA GLY A 74 -1.77 25.09 4.00
C GLY A 74 -2.34 23.69 4.02
N TYR A 75 -1.52 22.66 3.72
CA TYR A 75 -1.93 21.28 3.91
C TYR A 75 -2.21 20.98 5.37
N ASN A 76 -3.31 20.26 5.63
CA ASN A 76 -3.71 19.75 6.92
C ASN A 76 -4.24 18.33 6.74
N SER A 77 -3.58 17.35 7.33
CA SER A 77 -4.00 15.95 7.25
C SER A 77 -5.35 15.68 7.91
N GLY A 78 -5.93 16.65 8.61
CA GLY A 78 -7.04 16.43 9.52
C GLY A 78 -6.61 15.75 10.82
N ALA A 79 -7.57 15.45 11.69
CA ALA A 79 -7.30 14.86 12.99
C ALA A 79 -7.43 13.34 12.95
N THR A 80 -6.56 12.65 13.69
CA THR A 80 -6.61 11.21 13.94
C THR A 80 -6.77 10.95 15.44
N THR A 81 -7.64 10.03 15.82
CA THR A 81 -7.82 9.57 17.21
C THR A 81 -7.56 8.08 17.32
N TYR A 82 -7.15 7.64 18.48
CA TYR A 82 -6.73 6.27 18.74
C TYR A 82 -7.45 5.67 19.95
N ASP A 83 -7.56 4.35 19.99
CA ASP A 83 -7.92 3.62 21.20
C ASP A 83 -6.68 3.40 22.11
N LEU A 84 -6.89 2.76 23.26
CA LEU A 84 -5.82 2.47 24.24
C LEU A 84 -4.77 1.47 23.71
N ASN A 85 -5.08 0.73 22.65
CA ASN A 85 -4.18 -0.22 22.00
C ASN A 85 -3.39 0.42 20.84
N GLY A 86 -3.63 1.73 20.54
CA GLY A 86 -3.03 2.44 19.42
C GLY A 86 -3.72 2.22 18.08
N ASN A 87 -4.91 1.61 18.06
CA ASN A 87 -5.67 1.46 16.82
C ASN A 87 -6.36 2.78 16.46
N VAL A 88 -6.38 3.15 15.17
CA VAL A 88 -7.01 4.38 14.69
C VAL A 88 -8.54 4.27 14.79
N LEU A 89 -9.17 4.98 15.71
CA LEU A 89 -10.64 5.06 15.86
C LEU A 89 -11.25 5.96 14.80
N THR A 90 -10.70 7.18 14.64
CA THR A 90 -11.16 8.11 13.62
C THR A 90 -9.97 8.72 12.89
N SER A 91 -10.13 9.01 11.61
CA SER A 91 -9.19 9.84 10.86
C SER A 91 -9.97 10.78 9.94
N THR A 92 -9.53 12.03 9.88
CA THR A 92 -10.07 13.03 8.95
C THR A 92 -9.01 13.30 7.89
N ASP A 93 -9.38 13.27 6.62
CA ASP A 93 -8.47 13.61 5.54
C ASP A 93 -8.45 15.13 5.26
N ALA A 94 -7.57 15.57 4.34
CA ALA A 94 -7.43 16.98 3.97
C ALA A 94 -8.71 17.58 3.33
N ASN A 95 -9.62 16.76 2.83
CA ASN A 95 -10.91 17.17 2.26
C ASN A 95 -12.04 17.20 3.31
N GLY A 96 -11.73 16.90 4.57
CA GLY A 96 -12.70 16.82 5.65
C GLY A 96 -13.52 15.52 5.69
N ASN A 97 -13.18 14.51 4.90
CA ASN A 97 -13.84 13.22 4.99
C ASN A 97 -13.40 12.50 6.27
N VAL A 98 -14.37 11.96 7.01
CA VAL A 98 -14.12 11.29 8.29
C VAL A 98 -14.27 9.79 8.12
N THR A 99 -13.22 9.04 8.42
CA THR A 99 -13.26 7.58 8.51
C THR A 99 -13.33 7.17 9.99
N THR A 100 -14.29 6.31 10.33
CA THR A 100 -14.45 5.72 11.66
C THR A 100 -14.25 4.22 11.58
N ASN A 101 -13.39 3.68 12.45
CA ASN A 101 -13.11 2.24 12.52
C ASN A 101 -13.58 1.64 13.85
N THR A 102 -13.93 0.36 13.82
CA THR A 102 -14.10 -0.48 15.01
C THR A 102 -13.23 -1.73 14.89
N TYR A 103 -12.87 -2.29 16.03
CA TYR A 103 -11.93 -3.41 16.10
C TYR A 103 -12.50 -4.53 16.97
N ASP A 104 -12.03 -5.74 16.75
CA ASP A 104 -12.26 -6.85 17.65
C ASP A 104 -11.18 -6.90 18.78
N ALA A 105 -11.32 -7.85 19.69
CA ALA A 105 -10.39 -8.03 20.81
C ALA A 105 -8.94 -8.40 20.40
N LEU A 106 -8.72 -8.76 19.12
CA LEU A 106 -7.40 -9.05 18.55
C LEU A 106 -6.87 -7.88 17.71
N ASN A 107 -7.44 -6.67 17.86
CA ASN A 107 -7.07 -5.46 17.12
C ASN A 107 -7.26 -5.58 15.59
N ARG A 108 -8.17 -6.45 15.12
CA ARG A 108 -8.51 -6.56 13.71
C ARG A 108 -9.71 -5.66 13.40
N VAL A 109 -9.68 -4.98 12.26
CA VAL A 109 -10.75 -4.08 11.84
C VAL A 109 -12.06 -4.84 11.63
N LEU A 110 -13.11 -4.52 12.36
CA LEU A 110 -14.48 -5.03 12.12
C LEU A 110 -15.25 -4.17 11.14
N THR A 111 -15.19 -2.85 11.30
CA THR A 111 -15.82 -1.89 10.38
C THR A 111 -14.89 -0.74 10.05
N ALA A 112 -15.05 -0.18 8.85
CA ALA A 112 -14.40 1.04 8.42
C ALA A 112 -15.42 1.84 7.58
N ASN A 113 -15.89 2.96 8.11
CA ASN A 113 -16.92 3.77 7.48
C ASN A 113 -16.38 5.17 7.23
N THR A 114 -16.39 5.61 5.97
CA THR A 114 -15.99 6.95 5.57
C THR A 114 -17.23 7.76 5.21
N VAL A 115 -17.38 8.90 5.87
CA VAL A 115 -18.41 9.91 5.58
C VAL A 115 -17.75 11.06 4.85
N CYS A 116 -18.27 11.38 3.67
CA CYS A 116 -17.79 12.44 2.80
C CYS A 116 -18.78 13.61 2.79
N SER A 117 -18.31 14.82 2.48
CA SER A 117 -19.19 15.99 2.25
C SER A 117 -20.20 15.72 1.13
N ASP A 118 -19.76 15.05 0.07
CA ASP A 118 -20.65 14.45 -0.93
C ASP A 118 -21.04 13.03 -0.45
N THR A 119 -22.24 12.91 0.11
CA THR A 119 -22.72 11.65 0.69
C THR A 119 -22.82 10.49 -0.31
N SER A 120 -22.88 10.78 -1.62
CA SER A 120 -22.86 9.75 -2.66
C SER A 120 -21.53 8.98 -2.71
N LYS A 121 -20.46 9.56 -2.13
CA LYS A 121 -19.12 8.99 -2.02
C LYS A 121 -18.86 8.30 -0.69
N ASN A 122 -19.84 8.21 0.17
CA ASN A 122 -19.69 7.48 1.44
C ASN A 122 -19.29 6.03 1.18
N VAL A 123 -18.37 5.53 2.01
CA VAL A 123 -17.89 4.15 1.93
C VAL A 123 -18.14 3.45 3.24
N SER A 124 -18.82 2.31 3.20
CA SER A 124 -19.01 1.42 4.35
C SER A 124 -18.34 0.09 4.08
N LYS A 125 -17.50 -0.37 4.99
CA LYS A 125 -16.84 -1.67 4.93
C LYS A 125 -17.02 -2.41 6.24
N SER A 126 -17.25 -3.73 6.17
CA SER A 126 -17.20 -4.61 7.34
C SER A 126 -16.50 -5.91 7.00
N TYR A 127 -15.92 -6.54 8.02
CA TYR A 127 -15.08 -7.73 7.87
C TYR A 127 -15.51 -8.80 8.87
N VAL A 128 -15.50 -10.06 8.43
CA VAL A 128 -15.64 -11.24 9.28
C VAL A 128 -14.39 -12.08 9.10
N TYR A 129 -13.85 -12.57 10.19
CA TYR A 129 -12.63 -13.36 10.19
C TYR A 129 -12.92 -14.83 10.54
N ASP A 130 -12.07 -15.72 10.06
CA ASP A 130 -12.06 -17.12 10.49
C ASP A 130 -11.25 -17.28 11.79
N ASN A 131 -11.23 -18.50 12.33
CA ASN A 131 -10.50 -18.82 13.56
C ASN A 131 -8.96 -18.69 13.43
N MET A 132 -8.44 -18.61 12.21
CA MET A 132 -7.02 -18.37 11.91
C MET A 132 -6.70 -16.90 11.70
N GLY A 133 -7.70 -16.00 11.83
CA GLY A 133 -7.53 -14.54 11.63
C GLY A 133 -7.57 -14.07 10.18
N ARG A 134 -7.91 -14.93 9.22
CA ARG A 134 -8.04 -14.58 7.82
C ARG A 134 -9.43 -14.02 7.54
N VAL A 135 -9.56 -13.11 6.57
CA VAL A 135 -10.84 -12.51 6.18
C VAL A 135 -11.74 -13.59 5.55
N ARG A 136 -12.75 -14.05 6.26
CA ARG A 136 -13.78 -14.98 5.75
C ARG A 136 -14.77 -14.28 4.81
N SER A 137 -15.16 -13.05 5.14
CA SER A 137 -15.97 -12.22 4.26
C SER A 137 -15.71 -10.74 4.49
N LYS A 138 -15.90 -9.97 3.43
CA LYS A 138 -15.88 -8.50 3.42
C LYS A 138 -17.16 -8.01 2.80
N THR A 139 -17.83 -7.03 3.43
CA THR A 139 -18.94 -6.30 2.82
C THR A 139 -18.46 -4.88 2.52
N ALA A 140 -18.68 -4.41 1.31
CA ALA A 140 -18.37 -3.04 0.90
C ALA A 140 -19.62 -2.42 0.24
N ASN A 141 -20.14 -1.34 0.82
CA ASN A 141 -21.38 -0.67 0.36
C ASN A 141 -22.53 -1.65 0.10
N GLY A 142 -22.73 -2.59 1.03
CA GLY A 142 -23.80 -3.61 0.97
C GLY A 142 -23.47 -4.82 0.08
N VAL A 143 -22.39 -4.82 -0.67
CA VAL A 143 -21.96 -5.95 -1.50
C VAL A 143 -21.00 -6.83 -0.71
N GLN A 144 -21.43 -8.06 -0.41
CA GLN A 144 -20.59 -9.04 0.29
C GLN A 144 -19.73 -9.84 -0.68
N THR A 145 -18.46 -10.01 -0.33
CA THR A 145 -17.54 -10.95 -0.96
C THR A 145 -17.06 -11.93 0.10
N SER A 146 -17.16 -13.23 -0.17
CA SER A 146 -16.69 -14.31 0.72
C SER A 146 -15.47 -14.97 0.15
N TYR A 147 -14.56 -15.42 1.03
CA TYR A 147 -13.31 -16.06 0.69
C TYR A 147 -13.23 -17.44 1.31
N GLN A 148 -12.69 -18.39 0.57
CA GLN A 148 -12.35 -19.72 1.07
C GLN A 148 -10.86 -19.97 0.86
N TYR A 149 -10.27 -20.70 1.80
CA TYR A 149 -8.83 -20.91 1.87
C TYR A 149 -8.50 -22.39 1.85
N ASP A 150 -7.44 -22.73 1.13
CA ASP A 150 -6.87 -24.07 1.16
C ASP A 150 -6.13 -24.34 2.49
N ILE A 151 -5.61 -25.56 2.64
CA ILE A 151 -4.87 -26.00 3.84
C ILE A 151 -3.57 -25.20 4.07
N PHE A 152 -3.05 -24.52 3.06
CA PHE A 152 -1.85 -23.67 3.14
C PHE A 152 -2.19 -22.21 3.42
N GLY A 153 -3.48 -21.86 3.54
CA GLY A 153 -3.93 -20.49 3.80
C GLY A 153 -4.04 -19.59 2.56
N ARG A 154 -3.94 -20.16 1.35
CA ARG A 154 -4.11 -19.41 0.10
C ARG A 154 -5.60 -19.36 -0.26
N VAL A 155 -6.07 -18.23 -0.79
CA VAL A 155 -7.45 -18.10 -1.27
C VAL A 155 -7.63 -19.03 -2.48
N TYR A 156 -8.52 -20.02 -2.40
CA TYR A 156 -8.87 -20.83 -3.55
C TYR A 156 -10.24 -20.47 -4.16
N GLN A 157 -11.06 -19.68 -3.45
CA GLN A 157 -12.35 -19.24 -3.94
C GLN A 157 -12.68 -17.84 -3.42
N GLU A 158 -13.17 -16.98 -4.32
CA GLU A 158 -13.79 -15.70 -4.02
C GLU A 158 -15.20 -15.67 -4.63
N LEU A 159 -16.21 -15.39 -3.81
CA LEU A 159 -17.62 -15.36 -4.19
C LEU A 159 -18.23 -14.01 -3.82
N SER A 160 -18.82 -13.35 -4.83
CA SER A 160 -19.66 -12.17 -4.64
C SER A 160 -21.00 -12.35 -5.41
N PRO A 161 -22.01 -11.50 -5.19
CA PRO A 161 -23.30 -11.62 -5.88
C PRO A 161 -23.22 -11.55 -7.42
N LYS A 162 -22.14 -10.96 -7.94
CA LYS A 162 -21.95 -10.75 -9.39
C LYS A 162 -20.73 -11.48 -9.96
N SER A 163 -19.95 -12.16 -9.14
CA SER A 163 -18.69 -12.76 -9.58
C SER A 163 -18.32 -13.95 -8.71
N PHE A 164 -17.89 -15.01 -9.38
CA PHE A 164 -17.19 -16.13 -8.77
C PHE A 164 -15.80 -16.19 -9.38
N LYS A 165 -14.76 -16.37 -8.53
CA LYS A 165 -13.41 -16.67 -8.97
C LYS A 165 -12.90 -17.89 -8.22
N GLY A 166 -12.42 -18.89 -8.95
CA GLY A 166 -11.68 -20.03 -8.42
C GLY A 166 -10.20 -19.86 -8.76
N TYR A 167 -9.35 -19.99 -7.77
CA TYR A 167 -7.90 -19.88 -7.93
C TYR A 167 -7.28 -21.28 -7.86
N PHE A 168 -6.43 -21.61 -8.83
CA PHE A 168 -5.75 -22.89 -8.93
C PHE A 168 -4.26 -22.68 -8.72
N TYR A 169 -3.68 -23.47 -7.83
CA TYR A 169 -2.26 -23.42 -7.51
C TYR A 169 -1.58 -24.71 -7.95
N GLU A 170 -0.33 -24.61 -8.43
CA GLU A 170 0.42 -25.77 -8.89
C GLU A 170 0.77 -26.69 -7.68
N GLY A 171 0.42 -27.97 -7.83
CA GLY A 171 0.91 -29.06 -6.99
C GLY A 171 0.13 -29.33 -5.71
N ILE A 172 -0.51 -30.51 -5.64
CA ILE A 172 -0.92 -31.17 -4.39
C ILE A 172 0.22 -32.10 -3.90
N SER A 173 1.43 -31.95 -4.44
CA SER A 173 2.56 -32.80 -4.05
C SER A 173 3.37 -32.16 -2.94
N GLN A 174 4.15 -32.99 -2.24
CA GLN A 174 5.01 -32.69 -1.10
C GLN A 174 6.06 -31.56 -1.36
N TYR A 175 6.12 -31.06 -2.61
CA TYR A 175 6.95 -29.97 -3.12
C TYR A 175 6.13 -28.92 -3.88
N ALA A 176 4.91 -28.62 -3.39
CA ALA A 176 4.02 -27.68 -4.04
C ALA A 176 4.70 -26.31 -4.24
N LYS A 177 4.94 -25.97 -5.48
CA LYS A 177 5.26 -24.59 -5.87
C LYS A 177 4.04 -23.74 -5.52
N GLU A 178 4.21 -22.68 -4.73
CA GLU A 178 3.10 -21.84 -4.22
C GLU A 178 2.47 -20.93 -5.29
N GLN A 179 2.69 -21.22 -6.57
CA GLN A 179 2.32 -20.36 -7.68
C GLN A 179 0.88 -20.55 -8.12
N LEU A 180 0.23 -19.40 -8.38
CA LEU A 180 -1.09 -19.36 -9.00
C LEU A 180 -0.99 -19.74 -10.49
N VAL A 181 -1.55 -20.87 -10.89
CA VAL A 181 -1.53 -21.33 -12.30
C VAL A 181 -2.80 -20.98 -13.05
N GLY A 182 -3.86 -20.54 -12.39
CA GLY A 182 -5.07 -20.14 -13.10
C GLY A 182 -6.14 -19.51 -12.23
N ILE A 183 -7.01 -18.76 -12.88
CA ILE A 183 -8.22 -18.17 -12.29
C ILE A 183 -9.40 -18.54 -13.19
N ASN A 184 -10.46 -19.10 -12.61
CA ASN A 184 -11.72 -19.36 -13.31
C ASN A 184 -12.73 -18.26 -12.95
N HIS A 185 -13.37 -17.70 -13.97
CA HIS A 185 -14.39 -16.64 -13.86
C HIS A 185 -15.75 -17.18 -14.31
N GLN A 186 -16.66 -17.44 -13.37
CA GLN A 186 -17.96 -18.08 -13.66
C GLN A 186 -18.89 -17.20 -14.54
N THR A 187 -18.74 -15.87 -14.53
CA THR A 187 -19.65 -14.96 -15.23
C THR A 187 -19.51 -14.94 -16.75
N MET A 188 -18.40 -15.51 -17.30
CA MET A 188 -18.10 -15.48 -18.74
C MET A 188 -17.60 -16.81 -19.31
N TYR A 189 -17.61 -17.91 -18.57
CA TYR A 189 -16.94 -19.15 -18.95
C TYR A 189 -15.47 -18.94 -19.37
N SER A 190 -14.83 -17.90 -18.81
CA SER A 190 -13.46 -17.54 -19.12
C SER A 190 -12.52 -17.98 -17.99
N SER A 191 -11.33 -18.40 -18.35
CA SER A 191 -10.27 -18.72 -17.41
C SER A 191 -8.99 -18.01 -17.81
N THR A 192 -8.30 -17.40 -16.85
CA THR A 192 -6.94 -16.92 -17.04
C THR A 192 -5.98 -17.99 -16.55
N GLN A 193 -4.99 -18.35 -17.36
CA GLN A 193 -3.95 -19.33 -17.04
C GLN A 193 -2.60 -18.63 -17.10
N TYR A 194 -1.71 -18.96 -16.17
CA TYR A 194 -0.36 -18.45 -16.08
C TYR A 194 0.65 -19.57 -16.26
N GLU A 195 1.63 -19.37 -17.12
CA GLU A 195 2.80 -20.23 -17.22
C GLU A 195 4.03 -19.46 -16.76
N TYR A 196 4.96 -20.14 -16.10
CA TYR A 196 6.12 -19.57 -15.46
C TYR A 196 7.41 -20.06 -16.11
N ASP A 197 8.45 -19.22 -16.09
CA ASP A 197 9.80 -19.61 -16.47
C ASP A 197 10.50 -20.43 -15.35
N ALA A 198 11.75 -20.82 -15.61
CA ALA A 198 12.53 -21.61 -14.63
C ALA A 198 12.84 -20.86 -13.34
N GLU A 199 12.84 -19.52 -13.38
CA GLU A 199 13.04 -18.62 -12.25
C GLU A 199 11.72 -18.22 -11.56
N MET A 200 10.60 -18.87 -11.92
CA MET A 200 9.30 -18.67 -11.31
C MET A 200 8.62 -17.32 -11.61
N ARG A 201 8.97 -16.67 -12.73
CA ARG A 201 8.37 -15.43 -13.22
C ARG A 201 7.33 -15.77 -14.29
N ILE A 202 6.26 -14.97 -14.41
CA ILE A 202 5.20 -15.20 -15.42
C ILE A 202 5.82 -15.08 -16.82
N ALA A 203 5.85 -16.19 -17.57
CA ALA A 203 6.35 -16.24 -18.94
C ALA A 203 5.21 -16.08 -19.96
N GLN A 204 4.03 -16.62 -19.67
CA GLN A 204 2.86 -16.53 -20.57
C GLN A 204 1.58 -16.33 -19.76
N VAL A 205 0.63 -15.63 -20.38
CA VAL A 205 -0.76 -15.51 -19.92
C VAL A 205 -1.68 -16.00 -21.05
N LYS A 206 -2.65 -16.83 -20.70
CA LYS A 206 -3.66 -17.35 -21.62
C LYS A 206 -5.06 -17.04 -21.09
N GLU A 207 -5.96 -16.59 -21.96
CA GLU A 207 -7.38 -16.41 -21.66
C GLU A 207 -8.20 -17.48 -22.40
N SER A 208 -8.95 -18.28 -21.65
CA SER A 208 -9.75 -19.39 -22.18
C SER A 208 -8.94 -20.33 -23.11
N GLY A 209 -7.68 -20.56 -22.74
CA GLY A 209 -6.73 -21.40 -23.51
C GLY A 209 -6.01 -20.69 -24.65
N ASN A 210 -6.38 -19.45 -24.99
CA ASN A 210 -5.73 -18.69 -26.06
C ASN A 210 -4.59 -17.82 -25.47
N LEU A 211 -3.44 -17.83 -26.11
CA LEU A 211 -2.30 -17.00 -25.72
C LEU A 211 -2.70 -15.52 -25.81
N THR A 212 -2.51 -14.78 -24.72
CA THR A 212 -2.82 -13.35 -24.61
C THR A 212 -1.56 -12.50 -24.57
N ALA A 213 -0.55 -12.95 -23.82
CA ALA A 213 0.73 -12.25 -23.70
C ALA A 213 1.87 -13.21 -23.39
N THR A 214 3.08 -12.84 -23.82
CA THR A 214 4.35 -13.46 -23.41
C THR A 214 5.29 -12.40 -22.84
N TYR A 215 6.11 -12.80 -21.87
CA TYR A 215 7.04 -11.92 -21.18
C TYR A 215 8.45 -12.51 -21.20
N THR A 216 9.45 -11.64 -21.32
CA THR A 216 10.86 -12.04 -21.14
C THR A 216 11.53 -11.12 -20.13
N TYR A 217 12.58 -11.64 -19.48
CA TYR A 217 13.24 -10.97 -18.39
C TYR A 217 14.77 -11.01 -18.58
N ASP A 218 15.46 -10.03 -18.02
CA ASP A 218 16.92 -10.04 -17.91
C ASP A 218 17.40 -10.92 -16.74
N ALA A 219 18.71 -11.04 -16.59
CA ALA A 219 19.33 -11.82 -15.51
C ALA A 219 19.05 -11.26 -14.11
N ASN A 220 18.68 -9.98 -14.00
CA ASN A 220 18.32 -9.33 -12.74
C ASN A 220 16.83 -9.47 -12.40
N GLY A 221 16.03 -10.09 -13.28
CA GLY A 221 14.58 -10.27 -13.09
C GLY A 221 13.73 -9.11 -13.59
N ASN A 222 14.30 -8.11 -14.26
CA ASN A 222 13.52 -7.02 -14.85
C ASN A 222 12.86 -7.48 -16.15
N LYS A 223 11.57 -7.11 -16.36
CA LYS A 223 10.83 -7.43 -17.59
C LYS A 223 11.44 -6.66 -18.78
N VAL A 224 12.05 -7.33 -19.76
CA VAL A 224 12.65 -6.69 -20.93
C VAL A 224 11.76 -6.69 -22.16
N SER A 225 10.79 -7.59 -22.25
CA SER A 225 9.79 -7.51 -23.31
C SER A 225 8.41 -8.03 -22.88
N GLU A 226 7.42 -7.54 -23.60
CA GLU A 226 6.05 -8.02 -23.57
C GLU A 226 5.57 -8.12 -25.00
N THR A 227 5.06 -9.29 -25.42
CA THR A 227 4.46 -9.50 -26.72
C THR A 227 3.00 -9.90 -26.53
N LEU A 228 2.09 -9.11 -27.09
CA LEU A 228 0.65 -9.39 -27.06
C LEU A 228 0.24 -10.35 -28.20
N ALA A 229 -0.91 -11.00 -28.04
CA ALA A 229 -1.46 -11.95 -29.04
C ALA A 229 -1.63 -11.35 -30.43
N ASN A 230 -1.86 -10.04 -30.55
CA ASN A 230 -1.99 -9.31 -31.81
C ASN A 230 -0.62 -8.98 -32.46
N GLY A 231 0.49 -9.43 -31.89
CA GLY A 231 1.85 -9.20 -32.39
C GLY A 231 2.48 -7.88 -31.96
N VAL A 232 1.79 -7.06 -31.14
CA VAL A 232 2.38 -5.83 -30.58
C VAL A 232 3.48 -6.22 -29.59
N VAL A 233 4.67 -5.64 -29.76
CA VAL A 233 5.83 -5.87 -28.88
C VAL A 233 6.20 -4.56 -28.18
N SER A 234 6.28 -4.61 -26.85
CA SER A 234 6.83 -3.54 -26.02
C SER A 234 8.17 -4.00 -25.45
N THR A 235 9.20 -3.15 -25.51
CA THR A 235 10.53 -3.45 -24.95
C THR A 235 10.88 -2.43 -23.88
N TYR A 236 11.60 -2.88 -22.86
CA TYR A 236 12.00 -2.09 -21.69
C TYR A 236 13.49 -2.16 -21.50
N SER A 237 14.12 -1.03 -21.18
CA SER A 237 15.54 -0.95 -20.80
C SER A 237 15.65 -0.29 -19.43
N TYR A 238 16.58 -0.77 -18.64
CA TYR A 238 16.82 -0.31 -17.27
C TYR A 238 18.27 0.15 -17.13
N ASN A 239 18.44 1.27 -16.42
CA ASN A 239 19.77 1.86 -16.14
C ASN A 239 20.34 1.34 -14.82
#